data_bb60c1aa1d1c1025f428f5c26852bc07
#
_entry.id   bb60c1aa1d1c1025f428f5c26852bc07
#
_cell.length_a   1.000
_cell.length_b   1.000
_cell.length_c   1.000
_cell.angle_alpha   90.00
_cell.angle_beta   90.00
_cell.angle_gamma   90.00
#
_symmetry.space_group_name_H-M   'P 1'
#
loop_
_entity.id
_entity.type
_entity.pdbx_description
1 polymer ?
#
loop_
_entity_poly.entity_id
_entity_poly.type
_entity_poly.pdbx_seq_one_letter_code
_entity_poly.pdbx_strand_id
1 'polypeptide(L)'
;MGKFVKGEVVVLNFPFSDLSGAKRRPALVLADLDGDDIILCQITSCARTDKYAVALAKEDFATGSLSVDSVIRPNRIFTADESTILYSACKIKPEKTSEVINKLIGIIKG
;
A
#
# COMPACT_ATOMS: atom_id res chain seq x y z
N MET A 1 12.03 12.45 11.11
CA MET A 1 10.70 11.99 11.49
C MET A 1 9.80 11.92 10.26
N GLY A 2 9.21 10.78 10.00
CA GLY A 2 8.39 10.59 8.82
C GLY A 2 7.03 11.26 8.92
N LYS A 3 6.51 11.66 7.78
CA LYS A 3 5.17 12.24 7.70
C LYS A 3 4.09 11.18 7.62
N PHE A 4 4.45 9.96 7.28
CA PHE A 4 3.52 8.86 7.04
C PHE A 4 3.81 7.72 8.00
N VAL A 5 2.75 7.02 8.41
CA VAL A 5 2.88 5.94 9.38
C VAL A 5 2.35 4.65 8.79
N LYS A 6 2.83 3.55 9.35
CA LYS A 6 2.37 2.21 8.99
C LYS A 6 0.85 2.14 9.05
N GLY A 7 0.26 1.61 7.99
CA GLY A 7 -1.18 1.46 7.90
C GLY A 7 -1.88 2.55 7.11
N GLU A 8 -1.18 3.64 6.77
CA GLU A 8 -1.76 4.65 5.91
C GLU A 8 -1.80 4.16 4.47
N VAL A 9 -2.87 4.51 3.77
CA VAL A 9 -2.97 4.28 2.33
C VAL A 9 -2.74 5.64 1.66
N VAL A 10 -1.67 5.72 0.90
CA VAL A 10 -1.27 6.95 0.23
C VAL A 10 -1.41 6.79 -1.28
N VAL A 11 -1.50 7.91 -1.98
CA VAL A 11 -1.61 7.92 -3.43
C VAL A 11 -0.37 8.58 -4.00
N LEU A 12 0.22 7.94 -5.00
CA LEU A 12 1.41 8.45 -5.66
C LEU A 12 1.39 8.05 -7.13
N ASN A 13 2.23 8.72 -7.93
CA ASN A 13 2.41 8.36 -9.33
C ASN A 13 3.35 7.17 -9.43
N PHE A 14 2.90 6.11 -10.11
CA PHE A 14 3.73 4.93 -10.32
C PHE A 14 4.51 5.12 -11.62
N PRO A 15 5.84 5.29 -11.55
CA PRO A 15 6.62 5.60 -12.74
C PRO A 15 6.79 4.41 -13.67
N PHE A 16 6.53 3.22 -13.22
CA PHE A 16 6.72 2.00 -14.03
C PHE A 16 5.41 1.39 -14.49
N SER A 17 4.33 2.16 -14.53
CA SER A 17 3.03 1.58 -14.85
C SER A 17 2.87 1.28 -16.33
N ASP A 18 3.25 2.15 -17.23
CA ASP A 18 3.26 1.88 -18.68
C ASP A 18 3.88 3.04 -19.43
N LEU A 19 3.85 2.95 -20.77
CA LEU A 19 4.48 3.93 -21.64
C LEU A 19 3.66 5.21 -21.79
N SER A 20 2.41 5.21 -21.39
CA SER A 20 1.56 6.39 -21.54
C SER A 20 1.76 7.39 -20.40
N GLY A 21 2.62 7.07 -19.44
CA GLY A 21 2.93 7.96 -18.33
C GLY A 21 2.54 7.37 -16.99
N ALA A 22 2.86 8.11 -15.95
CA ALA A 22 2.59 7.66 -14.58
C ALA A 22 1.12 7.77 -14.28
N LYS A 23 0.57 6.74 -13.64
CA LYS A 23 -0.80 6.76 -13.14
C LYS A 23 -0.79 6.90 -11.63
N ARG A 24 -1.78 7.61 -11.11
CA ARG A 24 -1.99 7.70 -9.67
C ARG A 24 -2.54 6.39 -9.17
N ARG A 25 -1.88 5.82 -8.18
CA ARG A 25 -2.30 4.54 -7.60
C ARG A 25 -2.13 4.59 -6.10
N PRO A 26 -2.99 3.87 -5.36
CA PRO A 26 -2.82 3.75 -3.92
C PRO A 26 -1.75 2.72 -3.56
N ALA A 27 -1.14 2.93 -2.41
CA ALA A 27 -0.18 1.99 -1.85
C ALA A 27 -0.27 2.06 -0.33
N LEU A 28 0.00 0.92 0.31
CA LEU A 28 -0.04 0.83 1.77
C LEU A 28 1.36 1.07 2.33
N VAL A 29 1.46 1.97 3.31
CA VAL A 29 2.72 2.22 4.00
C VAL A 29 2.99 1.06 4.96
N LEU A 30 4.12 0.37 4.73
CA LEU A 30 4.55 -0.74 5.57
C LEU A 30 5.56 -0.33 6.61
N ALA A 31 6.44 0.59 6.28
CA ALA A 31 7.46 1.05 7.19
C ALA A 31 7.92 2.46 6.84
N ASP A 32 8.18 3.23 7.88
CA ASP A 32 8.76 4.57 7.76
C ASP A 32 10.23 4.42 8.15
N LEU A 33 11.10 4.70 7.21
CA LEU A 33 12.54 4.53 7.42
C LEU A 33 13.16 5.84 7.89
N ASP A 34 14.37 5.73 8.40
CA ASP A 34 15.14 6.93 8.72
C ASP A 34 15.36 7.73 7.44
N GLY A 35 15.30 9.06 7.55
CA GLY A 35 15.40 9.94 6.40
C GLY A 35 14.06 10.08 5.70
N ASP A 36 14.08 10.11 4.38
CA ASP A 36 12.89 10.42 3.58
C ASP A 36 12.27 9.21 2.90
N ASP A 37 12.83 8.01 3.09
CA ASP A 37 12.35 6.82 2.41
C ASP A 37 11.27 6.10 3.21
N ILE A 38 10.29 5.57 2.49
CA ILE A 38 9.25 4.72 3.08
C ILE A 38 9.12 3.46 2.25
N ILE A 39 8.74 2.36 2.90
CA ILE A 39 8.48 1.10 2.21
C ILE A 39 6.97 0.95 2.09
N LEU A 40 6.54 0.64 0.88
CA LEU A 40 5.13 0.50 0.56
C LEU A 40 4.87 -0.81 -0.18
N CYS A 41 3.61 -1.21 -0.22
CA CYS A 41 3.18 -2.26 -1.15
C CYS A 41 2.00 -1.76 -1.95
N GLN A 42 1.89 -2.29 -3.16
CA GLN A 42 0.91 -1.84 -4.13
C GLN A 42 -0.50 -2.27 -3.74
N ILE A 43 -1.47 -1.41 -3.98
CA ILE A 43 -2.89 -1.72 -3.88
C ILE A 43 -3.47 -1.62 -5.29
N THR A 44 -4.21 -2.64 -5.71
CA THR A 44 -4.82 -2.68 -7.05
C THR A 44 -6.30 -2.97 -6.92
N SER A 45 -7.03 -2.83 -8.02
CA SER A 45 -8.44 -3.20 -8.04
C SER A 45 -8.59 -4.71 -7.90
N CYS A 46 -9.78 -5.16 -7.47
CA CYS A 46 -10.06 -6.57 -7.26
C CYS A 46 -9.96 -7.42 -8.53
N ALA A 47 -9.97 -6.78 -9.70
CA ALA A 47 -9.80 -7.50 -10.97
C ALA A 47 -8.42 -8.12 -11.10
N ARG A 48 -7.45 -7.64 -10.34
CA ARG A 48 -6.07 -8.13 -10.37
C ARG A 48 -5.75 -8.80 -9.04
N THR A 49 -6.09 -10.08 -8.93
CA THR A 49 -5.84 -10.80 -7.69
C THR A 49 -5.01 -12.04 -7.95
N ASP A 50 -4.29 -12.49 -6.94
CA ASP A 50 -3.54 -13.74 -6.95
C ASP A 50 -3.56 -14.32 -5.54
N LYS A 51 -2.84 -15.43 -5.34
CA LYS A 51 -2.89 -16.12 -4.05
C LYS A 51 -2.23 -15.33 -2.90
N TYR A 52 -1.49 -14.27 -3.23
CA TYR A 52 -0.84 -13.44 -2.21
C TYR A 52 -1.67 -12.24 -1.83
N ALA A 53 -2.68 -11.90 -2.61
CA ALA A 53 -3.47 -10.69 -2.39
C ALA A 53 -4.26 -10.76 -1.08
N VAL A 54 -4.37 -9.60 -0.43
CA VAL A 54 -5.17 -9.46 0.80
C VAL A 54 -6.31 -8.51 0.47
N ALA A 55 -7.53 -9.02 0.55
CA ALA A 55 -8.72 -8.23 0.23
C ALA A 55 -8.93 -7.12 1.26
N LEU A 56 -9.41 -5.96 0.79
CA LEU A 56 -9.80 -4.85 1.64
C LEU A 56 -11.32 -4.74 1.65
N ALA A 57 -11.93 -5.03 2.80
CA ALA A 57 -13.37 -4.86 3.00
C ALA A 57 -13.62 -3.52 3.69
N LYS A 58 -14.87 -3.07 3.69
CA LYS A 58 -15.24 -1.79 4.31
C LYS A 58 -14.86 -1.74 5.78
N GLU A 59 -15.00 -2.84 6.49
CA GLU A 59 -14.69 -2.91 7.91
C GLU A 59 -13.19 -2.88 8.21
N ASP A 60 -12.36 -2.98 7.19
CA ASP A 60 -10.90 -2.96 7.38
C ASP A 60 -10.34 -1.55 7.49
N PHE A 61 -11.13 -0.53 7.20
CA PHE A 61 -10.67 0.85 7.26
C PHE A 61 -10.89 1.43 8.65
N ALA A 62 -9.82 2.06 9.19
CA ALA A 62 -9.92 2.78 10.45
C ALA A 62 -10.47 4.19 10.21
N THR A 63 -10.02 4.84 9.15
CA THR A 63 -10.52 6.16 8.73
C THR A 63 -10.57 6.18 7.22
N GLY A 64 -11.58 6.86 6.68
CA GLY A 64 -11.73 7.00 5.23
C GLY A 64 -12.03 5.68 4.54
N SER A 65 -11.87 5.67 3.24
CA SER A 65 -12.07 4.47 2.43
C SER A 65 -11.51 4.70 1.03
N LEU A 66 -11.49 3.63 0.23
CA LEU A 66 -11.18 3.71 -1.19
C LEU A 66 -12.49 3.60 -1.97
N SER A 67 -12.58 4.34 -3.07
CA SER A 67 -13.81 4.39 -3.86
C SER A 67 -14.01 3.14 -4.71
N VAL A 68 -12.97 2.34 -4.90
CA VAL A 68 -13.01 1.13 -5.73
C VAL A 68 -12.62 -0.05 -4.86
N ASP A 69 -13.34 -1.17 -5.02
CA ASP A 69 -12.95 -2.41 -4.34
C ASP A 69 -11.52 -2.76 -4.69
N SER A 70 -10.70 -3.01 -3.68
CA SER A 70 -9.27 -3.12 -3.85
C SER A 70 -8.71 -4.31 -3.10
N VAL A 71 -7.52 -4.73 -3.54
CA VAL A 71 -6.74 -5.74 -2.83
C VAL A 71 -5.33 -5.20 -2.61
N ILE A 72 -4.75 -5.55 -1.47
CA ILE A 72 -3.37 -5.22 -1.15
C ILE A 72 -2.49 -6.34 -1.69
N ARG A 73 -1.38 -5.98 -2.30
CA ARG A 73 -0.46 -6.96 -2.89
C ARG A 73 0.86 -6.96 -2.14
N PRO A 74 0.98 -7.80 -1.10
CA PRO A 74 2.22 -7.84 -0.29
C PRO A 74 3.45 -8.26 -1.10
N ASN A 75 3.25 -8.95 -2.21
CA ASN A 75 4.35 -9.39 -3.06
C ASN A 75 4.87 -8.27 -3.99
N ARG A 76 4.26 -7.10 -3.94
CA ARG A 76 4.68 -5.97 -4.76
C ARG A 76 5.09 -4.80 -3.87
N ILE A 77 6.23 -4.97 -3.23
CA ILE A 77 6.77 -3.94 -2.34
C ILE A 77 7.78 -3.08 -3.08
N PHE A 78 7.89 -1.85 -2.64
CA PHE A 78 8.86 -0.91 -3.21
C PHE A 78 9.18 0.17 -2.19
N THR A 79 10.29 0.87 -2.42
CA THR A 79 10.71 1.99 -1.59
C THR A 79 10.52 3.26 -2.40
N ALA A 80 9.99 4.30 -1.76
CA ALA A 80 9.81 5.59 -2.41
C ALA A 80 10.19 6.70 -1.45
N ASP A 81 10.61 7.82 -2.03
CA ASP A 81 10.86 9.04 -1.26
C ASP A 81 9.51 9.64 -0.89
N GLU A 82 9.36 10.10 0.36
CA GLU A 82 8.08 10.63 0.82
C GLU A 82 7.60 11.82 0.00
N SER A 83 8.52 12.54 -0.65
CA SER A 83 8.15 13.68 -1.49
C SER A 83 7.35 13.27 -2.73
N THR A 84 7.38 11.99 -3.11
CA THR A 84 6.61 11.48 -4.25
C THR A 84 5.16 11.20 -3.90
N ILE A 85 4.81 11.21 -2.62
CA ILE A 85 3.45 10.98 -2.17
C ILE A 85 2.61 12.22 -2.44
N LEU A 86 1.48 12.02 -3.12
CA LEU A 86 0.59 13.12 -3.46
C LEU A 86 -0.31 13.47 -2.28
N TYR A 87 -0.90 12.46 -1.64
CA TYR A 87 -1.74 12.67 -0.47
C TYR A 87 -2.02 11.33 0.23
N SER A 88 -2.50 11.43 1.47
CA SER A 88 -2.95 10.27 2.24
C SER A 88 -4.45 10.12 2.03
N ALA A 89 -4.89 8.97 1.54
CA ALA A 89 -6.28 8.73 1.21
C ALA A 89 -7.10 8.23 2.39
N CYS A 90 -6.52 7.29 3.15
CA CYS A 90 -7.23 6.66 4.25
C CYS A 90 -6.22 5.89 5.10
N LYS A 91 -6.74 5.20 6.11
CA LYS A 91 -5.92 4.38 6.99
C LYS A 91 -6.64 3.08 7.28
N ILE A 92 -5.94 1.97 7.24
CA ILE A 92 -6.53 0.67 7.57
C ILE A 92 -6.26 0.34 9.04
N LYS A 93 -7.05 -0.59 9.57
CA LYS A 93 -6.95 -0.98 10.98
C LYS A 93 -5.63 -1.71 11.24
N PRO A 94 -5.09 -1.61 12.47
CA PRO A 94 -3.84 -2.30 12.82
C PRO A 94 -3.88 -3.80 12.58
N GLU A 95 -5.02 -4.45 12.83
CA GLU A 95 -5.16 -5.90 12.61
C GLU A 95 -4.96 -6.24 11.13
N LYS A 96 -5.51 -5.40 10.25
CA LYS A 96 -5.37 -5.60 8.81
C LYS A 96 -3.94 -5.37 8.36
N THR A 97 -3.31 -4.34 8.89
CA THR A 97 -1.90 -4.07 8.60
C THR A 97 -1.02 -5.26 9.02
N SER A 98 -1.29 -5.82 10.22
CA SER A 98 -0.55 -6.98 10.69
C SER A 98 -0.74 -8.18 9.78
N GLU A 99 -1.96 -8.39 9.28
CA GLU A 99 -2.25 -9.47 8.34
C GLU A 99 -1.39 -9.34 7.08
N VAL A 100 -1.29 -8.13 6.54
CA VAL A 100 -0.49 -7.87 5.34
C VAL A 100 1.00 -8.14 5.61
N ILE A 101 1.50 -7.65 6.73
CA ILE A 101 2.91 -7.84 7.08
C ILE A 101 3.23 -9.31 7.28
N ASN A 102 2.35 -10.06 7.96
CA ASN A 102 2.55 -11.49 8.17
C ASN A 102 2.54 -12.24 6.86
N LYS A 103 1.69 -11.83 5.93
CA LYS A 103 1.66 -12.43 4.59
C LYS A 103 2.99 -12.19 3.87
N LEU A 104 3.50 -10.97 3.94
CA LEU A 104 4.79 -10.62 3.34
C LEU A 104 5.92 -11.43 3.95
N ILE A 105 5.93 -11.56 5.27
CA ILE A 105 6.96 -12.36 5.95
C ILE A 105 6.91 -13.79 5.45
N GLY A 106 5.73 -14.36 5.33
CA GLY A 106 5.55 -15.72 4.82
C GLY A 106 6.08 -15.89 3.41
N ILE A 107 5.84 -14.90 2.54
CA ILE A 107 6.35 -14.92 1.17
C ILE A 107 7.88 -14.91 1.17
N ILE A 108 8.48 -14.06 1.98
CA ILE A 108 9.95 -13.90 2.01
C ILE A 108 10.62 -15.13 2.60
N LYS A 109 10.04 -15.72 3.61
CA LYS A 109 10.61 -16.92 4.24
C LYS A 109 10.50 -18.15 3.35
N GLY A 110 9.55 -18.18 2.47
CA GLY A 110 9.38 -19.27 1.54
C GLY A 110 8.47 -20.38 2.02
#